data_0fda37f44f067ef1036a9f4629a5c76c
#
_entry.id   0fda37f44f067ef1036a9f4629a5c76c
#
_cell.length_a   1.000
_cell.length_b   1.000
_cell.length_c   1.000
_cell.angle_alpha   90.00
_cell.angle_beta   90.00
_cell.angle_gamma   90.00
#
_symmetry.space_group_name_H-M   'P 1'
#
loop_
_entity.id
_entity.type
_entity.pdbx_description
1 polymer ?
#
loop_
_entity_poly.entity_id
_entity_poly.type
_entity_poly.pdbx_seq_one_letter_code
_entity_poly.pdbx_strand_id
1 'polypeptide(L)'
;MTEFREKAHIMDAAAIDRALTRIAHEIIEKNKGVEDVCLVGIQRRGVPLARMLADVIERFEGAKVPVGVLDITLYRDDLSLLSEHPVLNGTDVPFVIQDKTLVMVDDVLYTGRTARAAMDALCDMGRPRRIQFAVLIDRGHRELPIRAEYVGKSLPTAQSEMVSVRLPKIDGAKEVVLMERA
;
A
#
# COMPACT_ATOMS: atom_id res chain seq x y z
N MET A 1 20.49 -18.21 8.82
CA MET A 1 19.71 -17.13 8.15
C MET A 1 19.52 -17.54 6.72
N THR A 2 18.31 -17.55 6.21
CA THR A 2 18.05 -17.91 4.81
C THR A 2 18.51 -16.72 3.96
N GLU A 3 19.57 -16.89 3.21
CA GLU A 3 20.04 -15.88 2.26
C GLU A 3 19.12 -15.83 1.06
N PHE A 4 18.74 -14.60 0.64
CA PHE A 4 18.02 -14.34 -0.59
C PHE A 4 18.96 -13.68 -1.59
N ARG A 5 18.91 -14.11 -2.84
CA ARG A 5 19.61 -13.48 -3.97
C ARG A 5 18.63 -12.89 -4.96
N GLU A 6 19.06 -11.88 -5.68
CA GLU A 6 18.26 -11.32 -6.76
C GLU A 6 18.15 -12.34 -7.90
N LYS A 7 16.90 -12.64 -8.28
CA LYS A 7 16.58 -13.52 -9.40
C LYS A 7 16.30 -12.73 -10.68
N ALA A 8 15.55 -11.65 -10.56
CA ALA A 8 15.15 -10.84 -11.71
C ALA A 8 14.84 -9.40 -11.31
N HIS A 9 15.18 -8.47 -12.16
CA HIS A 9 14.75 -7.08 -12.09
C HIS A 9 13.38 -6.94 -12.77
N ILE A 10 12.37 -6.45 -12.04
CA ILE A 10 10.97 -6.45 -12.47
C ILE A 10 10.52 -5.08 -12.97
N MET A 11 10.86 -4.02 -12.24
CA MET A 11 10.52 -2.64 -12.58
C MET A 11 11.67 -1.70 -12.24
N ASP A 12 12.03 -0.84 -13.17
CA ASP A 12 12.89 0.32 -12.92
C ASP A 12 12.09 1.52 -12.41
N ALA A 13 12.77 2.61 -12.09
CA ALA A 13 12.16 3.83 -11.60
C ALA A 13 11.10 4.39 -12.56
N ALA A 14 11.38 4.38 -13.86
CA ALA A 14 10.45 4.86 -14.87
C ALA A 14 9.19 3.99 -14.97
N ALA A 15 9.33 2.67 -14.85
CA ALA A 15 8.20 1.75 -14.82
C ALA A 15 7.30 1.95 -13.58
N ILE A 16 7.91 2.20 -12.41
CA ILE A 16 7.16 2.55 -11.19
C ILE A 16 6.40 3.86 -11.40
N ASP A 17 7.03 4.90 -11.95
CA ASP A 17 6.36 6.18 -12.19
C ASP A 17 5.19 6.05 -13.16
N ARG A 18 5.32 5.27 -14.23
CA ARG A 18 4.21 4.99 -15.15
C ARG A 18 3.06 4.23 -14.46
N ALA A 19 3.38 3.24 -13.63
CA ALA A 19 2.38 2.48 -12.87
C ALA A 19 1.61 3.38 -11.90
N LEU A 20 2.30 4.23 -11.14
CA LEU A 20 1.69 5.17 -10.20
C LEU A 20 0.84 6.22 -10.94
N THR A 21 1.29 6.72 -12.09
CA THR A 21 0.53 7.64 -12.92
C THR A 21 -0.78 7.01 -13.40
N ARG A 22 -0.74 5.76 -13.86
CA ARG A 22 -1.93 5.02 -14.26
C ARG A 22 -2.88 4.79 -13.09
N ILE A 23 -2.37 4.35 -11.94
CA ILE A 23 -3.18 4.16 -10.72
C ILE A 23 -3.85 5.47 -10.31
N ALA A 24 -3.14 6.61 -10.36
CA ALA A 24 -3.71 7.91 -10.05
C ALA A 24 -4.90 8.25 -10.95
N HIS A 25 -4.78 8.04 -12.26
CA HIS A 25 -5.88 8.23 -13.21
C HIS A 25 -7.05 7.27 -12.93
N GLU A 26 -6.79 6.01 -12.63
CA GLU A 26 -7.83 5.03 -12.28
C GLU A 26 -8.59 5.46 -11.00
N ILE A 27 -7.89 5.99 -9.99
CA ILE A 27 -8.51 6.53 -8.76
C ILE A 27 -9.43 7.71 -9.09
N ILE A 28 -8.94 8.66 -9.87
CA ILE A 28 -9.70 9.86 -10.27
C ILE A 28 -10.96 9.44 -11.05
N GLU A 29 -10.82 8.56 -12.02
CA GLU A 29 -11.93 8.12 -12.86
C GLU A 29 -12.99 7.35 -12.07
N LYS A 30 -12.56 6.35 -11.28
CA LYS A 30 -13.48 5.51 -10.48
C LYS A 30 -14.27 6.31 -9.45
N ASN A 31 -13.66 7.35 -8.88
CA ASN A 31 -14.28 8.19 -7.87
C ASN A 31 -14.93 9.46 -8.44
N LYS A 32 -14.88 9.67 -9.76
CA LYS A 32 -15.44 10.85 -10.46
C LYS A 32 -14.87 12.17 -9.91
N GLY A 33 -13.56 12.20 -9.73
CA GLY A 33 -12.83 13.25 -9.06
C GLY A 33 -12.27 12.80 -7.72
N VAL A 34 -11.75 13.74 -6.93
CA VAL A 34 -11.03 13.44 -5.69
C VAL A 34 -11.53 14.21 -4.47
N GLU A 35 -12.67 14.87 -4.56
CA GLU A 35 -13.20 15.75 -3.51
C GLU A 35 -13.33 15.04 -2.15
N ASP A 36 -13.78 13.79 -2.13
CA ASP A 36 -13.96 12.99 -0.93
C ASP A 36 -12.94 11.85 -0.79
N VAL A 37 -11.87 11.90 -1.57
CA VAL A 37 -10.82 10.87 -1.56
C VAL A 37 -9.71 11.25 -0.60
N CYS A 38 -9.32 10.31 0.25
CA CYS A 38 -8.14 10.40 1.10
C CYS A 38 -7.27 9.17 0.88
N LEU A 39 -5.96 9.33 0.85
CA LEU A 39 -5.02 8.22 0.74
C LEU A 39 -4.50 7.84 2.13
N VAL A 40 -4.32 6.57 2.39
CA VAL A 40 -3.76 6.05 3.63
C VAL A 40 -2.64 5.07 3.30
N GLY A 41 -1.40 5.48 3.51
CA GLY A 41 -0.24 4.63 3.31
C GLY A 41 -0.01 3.68 4.49
N ILE A 42 0.08 2.38 4.21
CA ILE A 42 0.44 1.38 5.21
C ILE A 42 1.95 1.40 5.43
N GLN A 43 2.38 1.53 6.68
CA GLN A 43 3.80 1.53 7.02
C GLN A 43 4.45 0.18 6.66
N ARG A 44 5.67 0.18 6.12
CA ARG A 44 6.56 1.32 5.88
C ARG A 44 6.47 1.86 4.45
N ARG A 45 6.42 0.99 3.44
CA ARG A 45 6.57 1.34 2.01
C ARG A 45 5.30 1.89 1.37
N GLY A 46 4.13 1.58 1.93
CA GLY A 46 2.89 2.19 1.48
C GLY A 46 2.84 3.70 1.65
N VAL A 47 3.54 4.25 2.66
CA VAL A 47 3.54 5.69 2.95
C VAL A 47 4.20 6.52 1.84
N PRO A 48 5.44 6.26 1.42
CA PRO A 48 6.02 6.99 0.30
C PRO A 48 5.26 6.78 -1.02
N LEU A 49 4.69 5.60 -1.25
CA LEU A 49 3.85 5.35 -2.42
C LEU A 49 2.56 6.18 -2.40
N ALA A 50 1.89 6.29 -1.25
CA ALA A 50 0.71 7.15 -1.09
C ALA A 50 1.04 8.62 -1.35
N ARG A 51 2.18 9.10 -0.88
CA ARG A 51 2.64 10.48 -1.16
C ARG A 51 2.94 10.70 -2.64
N MET A 52 3.61 9.76 -3.30
CA MET A 52 3.86 9.82 -4.75
C MET A 52 2.53 9.86 -5.53
N LEU A 53 1.54 9.03 -5.14
CA LEU A 53 0.20 9.06 -5.75
C LEU A 53 -0.49 10.41 -5.53
N ALA A 54 -0.43 10.97 -4.34
CA ALA A 54 -1.00 12.29 -4.04
C ALA A 54 -0.39 13.38 -4.91
N ASP A 55 0.94 13.37 -5.08
CA ASP A 55 1.65 14.32 -5.95
C ASP A 55 1.23 14.19 -7.42
N VAL A 56 1.01 12.98 -7.90
CA VAL A 56 0.53 12.73 -9.26
C VAL A 56 -0.90 13.22 -9.43
N ILE A 57 -1.79 12.92 -8.47
CA ILE A 57 -3.19 13.36 -8.49
C ILE A 57 -3.25 14.89 -8.48
N GLU A 58 -2.47 15.57 -7.64
CA GLU A 58 -2.43 17.03 -7.59
C GLU A 58 -2.02 17.65 -8.93
N ARG A 59 -1.06 17.04 -9.63
CA ARG A 59 -0.64 17.52 -10.96
C ARG A 59 -1.74 17.44 -12.03
N PHE A 60 -2.62 16.44 -11.95
CA PHE A 60 -3.69 16.24 -12.94
C PHE A 60 -5.00 16.94 -12.56
N GLU A 61 -5.36 16.93 -11.28
CA GLU A 61 -6.63 17.49 -10.79
C GLU A 61 -6.49 18.94 -10.28
N GLY A 62 -5.27 19.39 -9.98
CA GLY A 62 -5.05 20.68 -9.34
C GLY A 62 -5.54 20.75 -7.88
N ALA A 63 -5.90 19.61 -7.29
CA ALA A 63 -6.42 19.49 -5.94
C ALA A 63 -5.56 18.55 -5.09
N LYS A 64 -5.27 18.97 -3.87
CA LYS A 64 -4.52 18.15 -2.91
C LYS A 64 -5.43 17.09 -2.29
N VAL A 65 -4.96 15.85 -2.31
CA VAL A 65 -5.60 14.73 -1.62
C VAL A 65 -4.89 14.51 -0.28
N PRO A 66 -5.62 14.48 0.85
CA PRO A 66 -5.03 14.21 2.17
C PRO A 66 -4.36 12.83 2.20
N VAL A 67 -3.20 12.74 2.87
CA VAL A 67 -2.46 11.50 3.05
C VAL A 67 -2.29 11.21 4.54
N GLY A 68 -2.81 10.06 4.97
CA GLY A 68 -2.59 9.52 6.31
C GLY A 68 -1.54 8.40 6.30
N VAL A 69 -0.99 8.15 7.47
CA VAL A 69 -0.05 7.07 7.77
C VAL A 69 -0.71 6.09 8.71
N LEU A 70 -0.68 4.81 8.37
CA LEU A 70 -1.28 3.74 9.17
C LEU A 70 -0.21 2.73 9.61
N ASP A 71 -0.07 2.57 10.91
CA ASP A 71 0.70 1.49 11.51
C ASP A 71 -0.25 0.37 11.93
N ILE A 72 -0.10 -0.81 11.33
CA ILE A 72 -0.96 -1.96 11.57
C ILE A 72 -0.39 -2.95 12.58
N THR A 73 0.71 -2.63 13.24
CA THR A 73 1.41 -3.56 14.14
C THR A 73 0.48 -4.20 15.18
N LEU A 74 -0.48 -3.43 15.70
CA LEU A 74 -1.46 -3.92 16.70
C LEU A 74 -2.57 -4.80 16.13
N TYR A 75 -2.80 -4.76 14.84
CA TYR A 75 -3.89 -5.46 14.15
C TYR A 75 -3.43 -6.73 13.44
N ARG A 76 -2.12 -7.01 13.50
CA ARG A 76 -1.54 -8.21 12.88
C ARG A 76 -1.80 -9.43 13.76
N ASP A 77 -2.40 -10.44 13.17
CA ASP A 77 -2.71 -11.72 13.83
C ASP A 77 -1.47 -12.59 14.14
N ASP A 78 -0.34 -12.32 13.49
CA ASP A 78 0.95 -12.99 13.73
C ASP A 78 1.74 -12.41 14.92
N LEU A 79 1.32 -11.28 15.51
CA LEU A 79 2.00 -10.61 16.62
C LEU A 79 1.21 -10.59 17.93
N SER A 80 0.06 -11.24 18.01
CA SER A 80 -0.89 -11.20 19.13
C SER A 80 -0.38 -11.76 20.47
N LEU A 81 0.86 -12.22 20.55
CA LEU A 81 1.45 -12.84 21.72
C LEU A 81 2.55 -12.01 22.42
N LEU A 82 2.85 -10.78 22.00
CA LEU A 82 4.11 -10.13 22.40
C LEU A 82 4.01 -8.81 23.19
N SER A 83 2.85 -8.25 23.51
CA SER A 83 2.84 -7.08 24.41
C SER A 83 1.54 -6.86 25.20
N GLU A 84 1.67 -6.67 26.50
CA GLU A 84 0.58 -6.29 27.41
C GLU A 84 0.17 -4.81 27.27
N HIS A 85 0.92 -3.99 26.54
CA HIS A 85 0.61 -2.57 26.30
C HIS A 85 0.93 -2.20 24.86
N PRO A 86 -0.05 -2.25 23.96
CA PRO A 86 0.12 -1.79 22.59
C PRO A 86 0.23 -0.26 22.54
N VAL A 87 1.38 0.24 22.15
CA VAL A 87 1.58 1.68 21.88
C VAL A 87 1.33 1.93 20.40
N LEU A 88 0.35 2.78 20.09
CA LEU A 88 0.06 3.28 18.72
C LEU A 88 1.19 4.23 18.27
N ASN A 89 2.37 3.69 18.04
CA ASN A 89 3.52 4.46 17.58
C ASN A 89 3.56 4.46 16.06
N GLY A 90 3.08 5.54 15.45
CA GLY A 90 3.29 5.78 14.03
C GLY A 90 2.04 5.95 13.17
N THR A 91 0.84 5.72 13.69
CA THR A 91 -0.40 6.06 13.00
C THR A 91 -0.66 7.56 13.11
N ASP A 92 -0.81 8.22 11.95
CA ASP A 92 -1.14 9.64 11.84
C ASP A 92 -2.12 9.83 10.68
N VAL A 93 -3.40 9.96 10.99
CA VAL A 93 -4.48 10.22 10.02
C VAL A 93 -5.07 11.61 10.32
N PRO A 94 -4.49 12.69 9.76
CA PRO A 94 -4.79 14.08 10.13
C PRO A 94 -6.06 14.62 9.46
N PHE A 95 -7.05 13.76 9.22
CA PHE A 95 -8.32 14.13 8.61
C PHE A 95 -9.45 13.27 9.16
N VAL A 96 -10.68 13.76 9.05
CA VAL A 96 -11.89 13.00 9.42
C VAL A 96 -12.19 11.99 8.34
N ILE A 97 -12.29 10.70 8.72
CA ILE A 97 -12.55 9.60 7.77
C ILE A 97 -14.04 9.34 7.54
N GLN A 98 -14.91 9.90 8.41
CA GLN A 98 -16.36 9.74 8.29
C GLN A 98 -16.84 10.17 6.91
N ASP A 99 -17.61 9.29 6.25
CA ASP A 99 -18.19 9.49 4.92
C ASP A 99 -17.17 9.74 3.78
N LYS A 100 -15.87 9.55 4.00
CA LYS A 100 -14.83 9.65 2.98
C LYS A 100 -14.62 8.34 2.24
N THR A 101 -14.08 8.43 1.04
CA THR A 101 -13.49 7.30 0.32
C THR A 101 -12.02 7.21 0.68
N LEU A 102 -11.64 6.15 1.37
CA LEU A 102 -10.25 5.89 1.73
C LEU A 102 -9.62 4.96 0.70
N VAL A 103 -8.47 5.32 0.17
CA VAL A 103 -7.65 4.44 -0.65
C VAL A 103 -6.45 4.02 0.19
N MET A 104 -6.47 2.77 0.68
CA MET A 104 -5.29 2.16 1.31
C MET A 104 -4.22 1.95 0.25
N VAL A 105 -2.97 2.23 0.58
CA VAL A 105 -1.82 2.09 -0.33
C VAL A 105 -0.76 1.22 0.33
N ASP A 106 -0.32 0.19 -0.40
CA ASP A 106 0.78 -0.69 0.03
C ASP A 106 1.70 -1.03 -1.15
N ASP A 107 2.85 -1.59 -0.86
CA ASP A 107 3.81 -1.99 -1.89
C ASP A 107 3.46 -3.35 -2.52
N VAL A 108 3.21 -4.37 -1.72
CA VAL A 108 2.96 -5.75 -2.19
C VAL A 108 1.72 -6.34 -1.54
N LEU A 109 0.82 -6.83 -2.38
CA LEU A 109 -0.30 -7.65 -1.93
C LEU A 109 0.08 -9.14 -2.09
N TYR A 110 0.07 -9.85 -0.97
CA TYR A 110 0.40 -11.26 -0.87
C TYR A 110 -0.79 -12.08 -0.34
N THR A 111 -0.81 -12.41 0.94
CA THR A 111 -1.87 -13.22 1.55
C THR A 111 -3.19 -12.47 1.78
N GLY A 112 -3.14 -11.15 1.88
CA GLY A 112 -4.25 -10.28 2.24
C GLY A 112 -4.33 -9.93 3.74
N ARG A 113 -3.46 -10.51 4.59
CA ARG A 113 -3.50 -10.29 6.04
C ARG A 113 -3.17 -8.86 6.43
N THR A 114 -2.19 -8.24 5.77
CA THR A 114 -1.88 -6.81 5.97
C THR A 114 -3.07 -5.92 5.60
N ALA A 115 -3.72 -6.17 4.49
CA ALA A 115 -4.89 -5.41 4.06
C ALA A 115 -6.07 -5.56 5.04
N ARG A 116 -6.31 -6.77 5.53
CA ARG A 116 -7.32 -7.01 6.57
C ARG A 116 -7.03 -6.20 7.82
N ALA A 117 -5.81 -6.29 8.35
CA ALA A 117 -5.40 -5.53 9.52
C ALA A 117 -5.57 -4.00 9.33
N ALA A 118 -5.23 -3.50 8.15
CA ALA A 118 -5.43 -2.08 7.80
C ALA A 118 -6.91 -1.69 7.77
N MET A 119 -7.78 -2.51 7.20
CA MET A 119 -9.24 -2.26 7.21
C MET A 119 -9.80 -2.26 8.63
N ASP A 120 -9.41 -3.21 9.47
CA ASP A 120 -9.84 -3.26 10.87
C ASP A 120 -9.43 -1.98 11.61
N ALA A 121 -8.18 -1.54 11.45
CA ALA A 121 -7.69 -0.30 12.05
C ALA A 121 -8.46 0.95 11.58
N LEU A 122 -8.74 1.06 10.30
CA LEU A 122 -9.51 2.19 9.75
C LEU A 122 -10.95 2.18 10.23
N CYS A 123 -11.58 1.03 10.31
CA CYS A 123 -12.96 0.90 10.81
C CYS A 123 -13.07 1.23 12.31
N ASP A 124 -12.02 1.01 13.08
CA ASP A 124 -11.98 1.44 14.50
C ASP A 124 -11.87 2.96 14.67
N MET A 125 -11.34 3.67 13.67
CA MET A 125 -11.24 5.14 13.70
C MET A 125 -12.54 5.84 13.31
N GLY A 126 -13.49 5.16 12.68
CA GLY A 126 -14.75 5.74 12.24
C GLY A 126 -15.38 4.95 11.09
N ARG A 127 -16.38 5.55 10.43
CA ARG A 127 -17.10 4.89 9.35
C ARG A 127 -16.84 5.59 8.01
N PRO A 128 -15.84 5.17 7.24
CA PRO A 128 -15.66 5.64 5.88
C PRO A 128 -16.84 5.20 4.99
N ARG A 129 -17.13 5.96 3.95
CA ARG A 129 -18.15 5.60 2.95
C ARG A 129 -17.75 4.32 2.22
N ARG A 130 -16.49 4.20 1.90
CA ARG A 130 -15.88 3.01 1.29
C ARG A 130 -14.38 2.98 1.54
N ILE A 131 -13.82 1.80 1.48
CA ILE A 131 -12.37 1.56 1.49
C ILE A 131 -12.01 0.91 0.16
N GLN A 132 -11.06 1.49 -0.55
CA GLN A 132 -10.44 0.96 -1.76
C GLN A 132 -8.99 0.59 -1.45
N PHE A 133 -8.38 -0.24 -2.30
CA PHE A 133 -7.02 -0.69 -2.07
C PHE A 133 -6.17 -0.57 -3.34
N ALA A 134 -5.02 0.07 -3.22
CA ALA A 134 -4.01 0.24 -4.25
C ALA A 134 -2.70 -0.42 -3.83
N VAL A 135 -2.12 -1.22 -4.71
CA VAL A 135 -0.81 -1.84 -4.50
C VAL A 135 0.07 -1.67 -5.72
N LEU A 136 1.37 -1.55 -5.50
CA LEU A 136 2.32 -1.52 -6.61
C LEU A 136 2.41 -2.89 -7.27
N ILE A 137 2.52 -3.94 -6.47
CA ILE A 137 2.64 -5.34 -6.94
C ILE A 137 1.56 -6.21 -6.31
N ASP A 138 0.88 -6.98 -7.13
CA ASP A 138 0.07 -8.13 -6.69
C ASP A 138 0.81 -9.41 -7.08
N ARG A 139 1.29 -10.18 -6.08
CA ARG A 139 2.07 -11.39 -6.32
C ARG A 139 1.26 -12.69 -6.23
N GLY A 140 -0.03 -12.62 -5.97
CA GLY A 140 -0.88 -13.78 -5.76
C GLY A 140 -0.75 -14.41 -4.36
N HIS A 141 -1.11 -15.67 -4.23
CA HIS A 141 -1.06 -16.47 -2.98
C HIS A 141 -1.96 -15.96 -1.86
N ARG A 142 -3.18 -15.52 -2.20
CA ARG A 142 -4.16 -15.08 -1.19
C ARG A 142 -4.51 -16.20 -0.21
N GLU A 143 -4.60 -15.85 1.07
CA GLU A 143 -5.21 -16.66 2.12
C GLU A 143 -6.57 -16.10 2.56
N LEU A 144 -6.85 -14.85 2.24
CA LEU A 144 -8.12 -14.16 2.50
C LEU A 144 -8.72 -13.67 1.18
N PRO A 145 -10.07 -13.55 1.07
CA PRO A 145 -10.76 -13.11 -0.15
C PRO A 145 -10.64 -11.58 -0.34
N ILE A 146 -9.41 -11.10 -0.40
CA ILE A 146 -9.07 -9.68 -0.55
C ILE A 146 -8.42 -9.45 -1.91
N ARG A 147 -8.81 -8.36 -2.57
CA ARG A 147 -8.32 -7.95 -3.87
C ARG A 147 -8.11 -6.44 -3.89
N ALA A 148 -7.03 -5.99 -4.56
CA ALA A 148 -6.84 -4.57 -4.79
C ALA A 148 -7.64 -4.11 -6.01
N GLU A 149 -8.24 -2.92 -5.92
CA GLU A 149 -8.89 -2.26 -7.06
C GLU A 149 -7.88 -1.69 -8.04
N TYR A 150 -6.73 -1.26 -7.53
CA TYR A 150 -5.68 -0.62 -8.32
C TYR A 150 -4.38 -1.40 -8.14
N VAL A 151 -3.87 -1.93 -9.23
CA VAL A 151 -2.65 -2.76 -9.23
C VAL A 151 -1.65 -2.20 -10.21
N GLY A 152 -0.43 -1.90 -9.75
CA GLY A 152 0.64 -1.44 -10.62
C GLY A 152 1.08 -2.54 -11.58
N LYS A 153 1.39 -3.71 -11.06
CA LYS A 153 1.76 -4.89 -11.85
C LYS A 153 1.33 -6.17 -11.14
N SER A 154 0.68 -7.05 -11.88
CA SER A 154 0.48 -8.44 -11.45
C SER A 154 1.72 -9.26 -11.78
N LEU A 155 2.30 -9.88 -10.75
CA LEU A 155 3.52 -10.68 -10.87
C LEU A 155 3.30 -12.03 -10.19
N PRO A 156 2.83 -13.06 -10.91
CA PRO A 156 2.75 -14.40 -10.37
C PRO A 156 4.13 -14.88 -9.91
N THR A 157 4.22 -15.36 -8.68
CA THR A 157 5.48 -15.81 -8.06
C THR A 157 5.33 -17.21 -7.50
N ALA A 158 6.44 -17.89 -7.24
CA ALA A 158 6.44 -19.09 -6.41
C ALA A 158 6.35 -18.70 -4.92
N GLN A 159 5.88 -19.61 -4.06
CA GLN A 159 5.82 -19.36 -2.62
C GLN A 159 7.21 -19.14 -1.99
N SER A 160 8.24 -19.76 -2.56
CA SER A 160 9.63 -19.61 -2.12
C SER A 160 10.28 -18.30 -2.55
N GLU A 161 9.67 -17.56 -3.45
CA GLU A 161 10.16 -16.27 -3.94
C GLU A 161 9.65 -15.13 -3.06
N MET A 162 10.36 -14.02 -3.11
CA MET A 162 9.99 -12.78 -2.43
C MET A 162 10.05 -11.61 -3.39
N VAL A 163 9.07 -10.72 -3.33
CA VAL A 163 9.11 -9.44 -4.06
C VAL A 163 9.67 -8.37 -3.13
N SER A 164 10.73 -7.70 -3.57
CA SER A 164 11.33 -6.57 -2.86
C SER A 164 11.06 -5.28 -3.64
N VAL A 165 10.25 -4.41 -3.06
CA VAL A 165 10.05 -3.04 -3.55
C VAL A 165 11.05 -2.15 -2.83
N ARG A 166 11.91 -1.48 -3.58
CA ARG A 166 12.91 -0.54 -3.06
C ARG A 166 12.49 0.88 -3.40
N LEU A 167 12.49 1.75 -2.41
CA LEU A 167 12.06 3.13 -2.54
C LEU A 167 13.14 4.10 -2.05
N PRO A 168 13.32 5.29 -2.70
CA PRO A 168 14.47 6.16 -2.45
C PRO A 168 14.66 6.56 -0.99
N LYS A 169 13.56 6.90 -0.30
CA LYS A 169 13.62 7.37 1.09
C LYS A 169 13.90 6.27 2.12
N ILE A 170 13.74 5.01 1.76
CA ILE A 170 13.90 3.87 2.66
C ILE A 170 15.13 3.05 2.27
N ASP A 171 15.28 2.78 0.97
CA ASP A 171 16.23 1.81 0.46
C ASP A 171 17.33 2.44 -0.41
N GLY A 172 17.25 3.74 -0.70
CA GLY A 172 18.22 4.46 -1.55
C GLY A 172 18.11 4.14 -3.05
N ALA A 173 17.14 3.32 -3.45
CA ALA A 173 16.90 2.92 -4.84
C ALA A 173 15.41 3.00 -5.15
N LYS A 174 15.05 3.03 -6.45
CA LYS A 174 13.65 3.00 -6.91
C LYS A 174 13.49 1.89 -7.93
N GLU A 175 13.14 0.71 -7.46
CA GLU A 175 13.04 -0.49 -8.28
C GLU A 175 12.18 -1.56 -7.63
N VAL A 176 11.78 -2.54 -8.40
CA VAL A 176 11.18 -3.79 -7.91
C VAL A 176 12.01 -4.95 -8.39
N VAL A 177 12.42 -5.82 -7.49
CA VAL A 177 13.20 -7.02 -7.77
C VAL A 177 12.50 -8.27 -7.23
N LEU A 178 12.63 -9.36 -7.96
CA LEU A 178 12.24 -10.69 -7.51
C LEU A 178 13.45 -11.37 -6.88
N MET A 179 13.26 -11.87 -5.69
CA MET A 179 14.28 -12.57 -4.91
C MET A 179 13.94 -14.04 -4.80
N GLU A 180 14.93 -14.90 -4.80
CA GLU A 180 14.77 -16.33 -4.51
C GLU A 180 15.72 -16.75 -3.38
N ARG A 181 15.42 -17.87 -2.74
CA ARG A 181 16.33 -18.46 -1.76
C ARG A 181 17.63 -18.88 -2.45
N ALA A 182 18.76 -18.49 -1.85
CA ALA A 182 20.08 -18.89 -2.31
C ALA A 182 20.36 -20.36 -2.04
#